data_0c3d27e2c9c2b9abf29d8d5d65191596
#
_entry.id   0c3d27e2c9c2b9abf29d8d5d65191596
#
_cell.length_a   1.000
_cell.length_b   1.000
_cell.length_c   1.000
_cell.angle_alpha   90.00
_cell.angle_beta   90.00
_cell.angle_gamma   90.00
#
_symmetry.space_group_name_H-M   'P 1'
#
loop_
_entity.id
_entity.type
_entity.pdbx_description
1 polymer ?
#
loop_
_entity_poly.entity_id
_entity_poly.type
_entity_poly.pdbx_seq_one_letter_code
_entity_poly.pdbx_strand_id
1 'polypeptide(L)'
;MHRVSLRNRCRCVAVAAAYLFAGAAFQPRLLAQTAAPPGIELPAAVRAAVDKAAAEVLESTGAPSASIAVVRDGRIAYLQAYGKARIDPAVPATTEMRYSIGSISKQFTAAAILLLAEEKKLSLDDPVGRWLPDLTRASEVTIRQVLSMTSGYQDFWPQDYVMPGMMLATTPQQILNGWARIPLDFDPGTRWQYSNTNYVIAGLIVERVSGVSLVEFLRRRVFTPLGMTTVADSDEAALGPGDPMRYLRYALGPPRPAPKEGKGWMFAAGELAMTARDLARWDIATIDRTILKPESYQTMQANTLLRNGLGTNYGLGVQVSAAGGRRQVSHTGEVSGFTAANVIYPDDRAAVVVLTNLDATGASSQLASRIATALFRSTGGDAGASQALAQARTVFEDLQHGRIDRGLFTANANAYFSEAALADFAAGLGPLGTPQEFEQANESLRGGMTARSYRIRFASRTLRLSTFVMPDGRLEQYQIAAAE
;
A
#
# COMPACT_ATOMS: atom_id res chain seq x y z
N MET A 1 30.36 -7.77 88.22
CA MET A 1 30.09 -7.04 89.52
C MET A 1 29.09 -5.92 89.19
N HIS A 2 28.03 -5.89 90.01
CA HIS A 2 26.96 -4.88 90.23
C HIS A 2 26.20 -4.35 89.01
N ARG A 3 24.93 -4.85 88.86
CA ARG A 3 23.67 -4.38 89.42
C ARG A 3 23.55 -2.90 89.64
N VAL A 4 22.53 -2.24 88.97
CA VAL A 4 21.33 -1.74 89.66
C VAL A 4 20.30 -1.25 88.63
N SER A 5 19.13 -1.74 88.78
CA SER A 5 17.76 -1.37 88.34
C SER A 5 17.41 0.08 88.67
N LEU A 6 16.55 0.69 87.83
CA LEU A 6 15.38 1.44 88.34
C LEU A 6 14.33 1.69 87.22
N ARG A 7 13.13 1.34 87.53
CA ARG A 7 11.87 1.56 86.82
C ARG A 7 11.50 3.03 86.88
N ASN A 8 11.03 3.61 85.81
CA ASN A 8 10.02 4.67 85.92
C ASN A 8 8.96 4.53 84.83
N ARG A 9 7.73 4.43 85.28
CA ARG A 9 6.49 4.40 84.48
C ARG A 9 6.11 5.84 84.18
N CYS A 10 5.95 6.18 82.92
CA CYS A 10 5.14 7.33 82.52
C CYS A 10 4.03 6.86 81.57
N ARG A 11 2.82 7.12 82.05
CA ARG A 11 1.60 7.00 81.26
C ARG A 11 1.57 8.10 80.22
N CYS A 12 1.46 7.77 78.96
CA CYS A 12 0.99 8.71 77.92
C CYS A 12 -0.26 8.18 77.27
N VAL A 13 -1.24 9.02 77.29
CA VAL A 13 -2.60 8.88 76.76
C VAL A 13 -2.48 8.72 75.24
N ALA A 14 -3.05 7.62 74.73
CA ALA A 14 -3.19 7.42 73.29
C ALA A 14 -4.45 8.17 72.79
N VAL A 15 -4.29 9.20 71.98
CA VAL A 15 -5.34 9.80 71.21
C VAL A 15 -5.38 9.04 69.88
N ALA A 16 -6.41 8.19 69.71
CA ALA A 16 -6.65 7.52 68.45
C ALA A 16 -7.35 8.49 67.48
N ALA A 17 -6.63 8.99 66.51
CA ALA A 17 -7.22 9.67 65.35
C ALA A 17 -7.63 8.60 64.33
N ALA A 18 -8.90 8.33 64.19
CA ALA A 18 -9.47 7.48 63.15
C ALA A 18 -9.44 8.23 61.80
N TYR A 19 -8.52 7.85 60.92
CA TYR A 19 -8.58 8.22 59.50
C TYR A 19 -9.52 7.22 58.81
N LEU A 20 -10.71 7.70 58.47
CA LEU A 20 -11.62 7.03 57.54
C LEU A 20 -11.01 7.14 56.13
N PHE A 21 -10.30 6.12 55.68
CA PHE A 21 -9.97 5.94 54.26
C PHE A 21 -11.25 5.49 53.55
N ALA A 22 -11.90 6.40 52.86
CA ALA A 22 -12.92 6.07 51.87
C ALA A 22 -12.18 5.40 50.67
N GLY A 23 -12.15 4.08 50.71
CA GLY A 23 -11.69 3.25 49.61
C GLY A 23 -12.66 3.38 48.43
N ALA A 24 -12.36 4.28 47.49
CA ALA A 24 -13.00 4.26 46.21
C ALA A 24 -12.57 2.97 45.53
N ALA A 25 -13.44 1.96 45.55
CA ALA A 25 -13.29 0.76 44.75
C ALA A 25 -13.26 1.17 43.27
N PHE A 26 -12.07 1.15 42.68
CA PHE A 26 -11.89 1.25 41.24
C PHE A 26 -12.46 -0.03 40.63
N GLN A 27 -13.74 -0.02 40.31
CA GLN A 27 -14.34 -1.04 39.46
C GLN A 27 -13.77 -0.82 38.07
N PRO A 28 -13.05 -1.77 37.44
CA PRO A 28 -12.75 -1.68 36.04
C PRO A 28 -14.12 -1.67 35.33
N ARG A 29 -14.45 -0.50 34.75
CA ARG A 29 -15.52 -0.45 33.75
C ARG A 29 -15.07 -1.42 32.65
N LEU A 30 -15.68 -2.61 32.61
CA LEU A 30 -15.80 -3.36 31.38
C LEU A 30 -16.39 -2.34 30.37
N LEU A 31 -15.55 -1.85 29.48
CA LEU A 31 -16.02 -1.23 28.26
C LEU A 31 -16.84 -2.34 27.60
N ALA A 32 -18.15 -2.25 27.75
CA ALA A 32 -19.05 -3.03 26.94
C ALA A 32 -18.54 -2.88 25.52
N GLN A 33 -18.18 -3.99 24.88
CA GLN A 33 -18.04 -4.05 23.44
C GLN A 33 -19.39 -3.58 22.91
N THR A 34 -19.52 -2.26 22.69
CA THR A 34 -20.61 -1.73 21.88
C THR A 34 -20.49 -2.46 20.56
N ALA A 35 -21.49 -3.29 20.25
CA ALA A 35 -21.66 -3.84 18.93
C ALA A 35 -21.32 -2.72 17.96
N ALA A 36 -20.38 -2.99 17.03
CA ALA A 36 -19.99 -2.00 16.03
C ALA A 36 -21.29 -1.44 15.45
N PRO A 37 -21.44 -0.10 15.34
CA PRO A 37 -22.60 0.48 14.68
C PRO A 37 -22.77 -0.24 13.34
N PRO A 38 -24.01 -0.45 12.83
CA PRO A 38 -24.25 -1.24 11.62
C PRO A 38 -23.24 -0.79 10.58
N GLY A 39 -22.32 -1.70 10.24
CA GLY A 39 -21.11 -1.40 9.49
C GLY A 39 -21.50 -0.89 8.12
N ILE A 40 -20.75 0.04 7.58
CA ILE A 40 -20.79 0.36 6.16
C ILE A 40 -20.27 -0.89 5.46
N GLU A 41 -21.14 -1.83 5.18
CA GLU A 41 -20.80 -2.99 4.36
C GLU A 41 -20.64 -2.55 2.90
N LEU A 42 -19.74 -3.20 2.19
CA LEU A 42 -19.69 -3.00 0.73
C LEU A 42 -21.02 -3.40 0.10
N PRO A 43 -21.52 -2.64 -0.90
CA PRO A 43 -22.69 -3.05 -1.67
C PRO A 43 -22.56 -4.48 -2.19
N ALA A 44 -23.66 -5.23 -2.25
CA ALA A 44 -23.64 -6.62 -2.66
C ALA A 44 -22.96 -6.85 -4.03
N ALA A 45 -23.19 -5.94 -4.99
CA ALA A 45 -22.55 -5.99 -6.31
C ALA A 45 -21.02 -5.84 -6.23
N VAL A 46 -20.51 -4.97 -5.30
CA VAL A 46 -19.06 -4.80 -5.09
C VAL A 46 -18.47 -6.03 -4.43
N ARG A 47 -19.13 -6.58 -3.41
CA ARG A 47 -18.71 -7.85 -2.78
C ARG A 47 -18.59 -8.95 -3.80
N ALA A 48 -19.61 -9.16 -4.62
CA ALA A 48 -19.59 -10.16 -5.70
C ALA A 48 -18.46 -9.92 -6.71
N ALA A 49 -18.15 -8.66 -7.03
CA ALA A 49 -17.02 -8.32 -7.90
C ALA A 49 -15.66 -8.63 -7.24
N VAL A 50 -15.52 -8.40 -5.91
CA VAL A 50 -14.31 -8.79 -5.15
C VAL A 50 -14.16 -10.30 -5.12
N ASP A 51 -15.25 -11.05 -4.83
CA ASP A 51 -15.24 -12.52 -4.79
C ASP A 51 -14.82 -13.11 -6.15
N LYS A 52 -15.40 -12.57 -7.23
CA LYS A 52 -15.06 -12.95 -8.60
C LYS A 52 -13.60 -12.65 -8.93
N ALA A 53 -13.14 -11.44 -8.61
CA ALA A 53 -11.74 -11.04 -8.84
C ALA A 53 -10.77 -11.95 -8.08
N ALA A 54 -11.09 -12.30 -6.83
CA ALA A 54 -10.27 -13.20 -6.02
C ALA A 54 -10.17 -14.59 -6.66
N ALA A 55 -11.30 -15.18 -7.07
CA ALA A 55 -11.31 -16.49 -7.73
C ALA A 55 -10.46 -16.49 -9.01
N GLU A 56 -10.71 -15.54 -9.91
CA GLU A 56 -10.02 -15.45 -11.21
C GLU A 56 -8.51 -15.17 -11.08
N VAL A 57 -8.12 -14.26 -10.18
CA VAL A 57 -6.70 -13.91 -10.02
C VAL A 57 -5.94 -15.04 -9.33
N LEU A 58 -6.48 -15.67 -8.28
CA LEU A 58 -5.83 -16.82 -7.65
C LEU A 58 -5.66 -17.99 -8.64
N GLU A 59 -6.66 -18.26 -9.46
CA GLU A 59 -6.58 -19.29 -10.50
C GLU A 59 -5.52 -18.96 -11.56
N SER A 60 -5.56 -17.75 -12.14
CA SER A 60 -4.67 -17.36 -13.23
C SER A 60 -3.22 -17.19 -12.80
N THR A 61 -2.96 -16.75 -11.57
CA THR A 61 -1.61 -16.55 -11.03
C THR A 61 -1.06 -17.79 -10.32
N GLY A 62 -1.93 -18.70 -9.89
CA GLY A 62 -1.56 -19.85 -9.07
C GLY A 62 -1.24 -19.51 -7.61
N ALA A 63 -1.54 -18.28 -7.15
CA ALA A 63 -1.38 -17.90 -5.76
C ALA A 63 -2.32 -18.75 -4.87
N PRO A 64 -1.81 -19.47 -3.84
CA PRO A 64 -2.63 -20.40 -3.09
C PRO A 64 -3.71 -19.72 -2.26
N SER A 65 -3.44 -18.52 -1.73
CA SER A 65 -4.42 -17.78 -0.93
C SER A 65 -4.26 -16.27 -1.05
N ALA A 66 -5.34 -15.56 -0.70
CA ALA A 66 -5.34 -14.13 -0.46
C ALA A 66 -6.12 -13.79 0.81
N SER A 67 -5.63 -12.80 1.58
CA SER A 67 -6.38 -12.14 2.65
C SER A 67 -6.59 -10.68 2.25
N ILE A 68 -7.85 -10.25 2.21
CA ILE A 68 -8.26 -8.96 1.63
C ILE A 68 -9.01 -8.15 2.69
N ALA A 69 -8.62 -6.87 2.85
CA ALA A 69 -9.42 -5.89 3.57
C ALA A 69 -9.69 -4.68 2.66
N VAL A 70 -10.91 -4.16 2.74
CA VAL A 70 -11.31 -2.92 2.05
C VAL A 70 -11.81 -1.91 3.07
N VAL A 71 -11.20 -0.74 3.08
CA VAL A 71 -11.63 0.42 3.84
C VAL A 71 -12.53 1.30 2.96
N ARG A 72 -13.65 1.74 3.50
CA ARG A 72 -14.55 2.70 2.90
C ARG A 72 -15.03 3.68 3.98
N ASP A 73 -15.07 4.96 3.65
CA ASP A 73 -15.47 6.02 4.58
C ASP A 73 -14.69 5.98 5.92
N GLY A 74 -13.39 5.58 5.87
CA GLY A 74 -12.53 5.46 7.04
C GLY A 74 -12.85 4.27 7.96
N ARG A 75 -13.53 3.23 7.47
CA ARG A 75 -13.88 2.02 8.23
C ARG A 75 -13.63 0.77 7.41
N ILE A 76 -13.32 -0.35 8.08
CA ILE A 76 -13.22 -1.65 7.40
C ILE A 76 -14.62 -2.06 6.97
N ALA A 77 -14.89 -2.01 5.67
CA ALA A 77 -16.17 -2.35 5.06
C ALA A 77 -16.21 -3.78 4.52
N TYR A 78 -15.05 -4.43 4.38
CA TYR A 78 -14.92 -5.80 3.91
C TYR A 78 -13.64 -6.43 4.45
N LEU A 79 -13.75 -7.69 4.87
CA LEU A 79 -12.61 -8.48 5.33
C LEU A 79 -12.90 -9.96 5.02
N GLN A 80 -12.10 -10.55 4.13
CA GLN A 80 -12.31 -11.93 3.68
C GLN A 80 -10.98 -12.59 3.31
N ALA A 81 -10.89 -13.90 3.52
CA ALA A 81 -9.77 -14.72 3.06
C ALA A 81 -10.26 -15.76 2.04
N TYR A 82 -9.39 -16.08 1.10
CA TYR A 82 -9.68 -16.97 -0.03
C TYR A 82 -8.56 -17.99 -0.21
N GLY A 83 -8.92 -19.16 -0.71
CA GLY A 83 -7.97 -20.21 -1.07
C GLY A 83 -7.38 -20.95 0.11
N LYS A 84 -6.15 -21.46 -0.04
CA LYS A 84 -5.49 -22.35 0.90
C LYS A 84 -4.25 -21.68 1.50
N ALA A 85 -4.25 -21.50 2.80
CA ALA A 85 -3.05 -21.09 3.56
C ALA A 85 -1.93 -22.13 3.45
N ARG A 86 -2.30 -23.42 3.32
CA ARG A 86 -1.39 -24.53 3.02
C ARG A 86 -2.00 -25.41 1.96
N ILE A 87 -1.19 -25.85 1.00
CA ILE A 87 -1.62 -26.70 -0.10
C ILE A 87 -1.70 -28.15 0.41
N ASP A 88 -0.67 -28.60 1.11
CA ASP A 88 -0.55 -29.97 1.64
C ASP A 88 0.08 -29.96 3.05
N PRO A 89 -0.58 -30.52 4.10
CA PRO A 89 -2.01 -30.81 4.08
C PRO A 89 -2.86 -29.56 3.81
N ALA A 90 -3.99 -29.71 3.15
CA ALA A 90 -4.83 -28.59 2.75
C ALA A 90 -5.43 -27.90 3.98
N VAL A 91 -5.10 -26.61 4.17
CA VAL A 91 -5.64 -25.76 5.23
C VAL A 91 -6.24 -24.50 4.58
N PRO A 92 -7.52 -24.20 4.79
CA PRO A 92 -8.12 -22.98 4.25
C PRO A 92 -7.50 -21.73 4.87
N ALA A 93 -7.40 -20.64 4.10
CA ALA A 93 -6.97 -19.36 4.61
C ALA A 93 -8.08 -18.71 5.46
N THR A 94 -7.69 -18.00 6.52
CA THR A 94 -8.61 -17.23 7.37
C THR A 94 -8.15 -15.78 7.52
N THR A 95 -9.05 -14.91 7.93
CA THR A 95 -8.77 -13.48 8.13
C THR A 95 -7.89 -13.20 9.34
N GLU A 96 -7.71 -14.17 10.22
CA GLU A 96 -6.90 -14.07 11.44
C GLU A 96 -5.43 -14.48 11.20
N MET A 97 -5.11 -15.01 10.02
CA MET A 97 -3.76 -15.39 9.64
C MET A 97 -2.91 -14.19 9.27
N ARG A 98 -1.65 -14.20 9.71
CA ARG A 98 -0.67 -13.17 9.41
C ARG A 98 0.11 -13.54 8.16
N TYR A 99 0.35 -12.56 7.32
CA TYR A 99 1.21 -12.66 6.15
C TYR A 99 2.39 -11.72 6.33
N SER A 100 3.58 -12.08 5.86
CA SER A 100 4.68 -11.12 5.75
C SER A 100 4.30 -10.04 4.74
N ILE A 101 4.41 -8.77 5.14
CA ILE A 101 4.02 -7.64 4.30
C ILE A 101 5.18 -7.05 3.50
N GLY A 102 6.39 -7.59 3.69
CA GLY A 102 7.59 -7.17 2.97
C GLY A 102 7.81 -5.67 3.04
N SER A 103 8.13 -5.07 1.91
CA SER A 103 8.48 -3.64 1.81
C SER A 103 7.38 -2.65 2.24
N ILE A 104 6.15 -3.09 2.47
CA ILE A 104 5.14 -2.25 3.13
C ILE A 104 5.62 -1.83 4.54
N SER A 105 6.51 -2.61 5.17
CA SER A 105 7.19 -2.27 6.44
C SER A 105 7.88 -0.91 6.40
N LYS A 106 8.32 -0.45 5.24
CA LYS A 106 9.00 0.84 5.06
C LYS A 106 8.14 2.04 5.46
N GLN A 107 6.82 1.93 5.33
CA GLN A 107 5.90 2.98 5.80
C GLN A 107 6.02 3.18 7.32
N PHE A 108 6.14 2.10 8.06
CA PHE A 108 6.26 2.12 9.53
C PHE A 108 7.63 2.64 9.96
N THR A 109 8.71 2.24 9.29
CA THR A 109 10.06 2.77 9.53
C THR A 109 10.13 4.28 9.25
N ALA A 110 9.51 4.75 8.16
CA ALA A 110 9.40 6.18 7.87
C ALA A 110 8.58 6.92 8.93
N ALA A 111 7.47 6.33 9.39
CA ALA A 111 6.67 6.90 10.46
C ALA A 111 7.45 6.99 11.79
N ALA A 112 8.29 6.00 12.11
CA ALA A 112 9.16 6.05 13.29
C ALA A 112 10.13 7.24 13.23
N ILE A 113 10.77 7.47 12.09
CA ILE A 113 11.63 8.63 11.87
C ILE A 113 10.83 9.94 12.02
N LEU A 114 9.64 10.02 11.43
CA LEU A 114 8.80 11.22 11.53
C LEU A 114 8.35 11.49 12.97
N LEU A 115 8.01 10.47 13.75
CA LEU A 115 7.70 10.62 15.18
C LEU A 115 8.88 11.21 15.96
N LEU A 116 10.11 10.74 15.68
CA LEU A 116 11.32 11.28 16.30
C LEU A 116 11.62 12.72 15.84
N ALA A 117 11.28 13.06 14.58
CA ALA A 117 11.38 14.42 14.07
C ALA A 117 10.37 15.36 14.75
N GLU A 118 9.13 14.92 14.98
CA GLU A 118 8.12 15.67 15.73
C GLU A 118 8.53 15.93 17.17
N GLU A 119 9.29 15.02 17.76
CA GLU A 119 9.90 15.17 19.10
C GLU A 119 11.18 16.02 19.09
N LYS A 120 11.59 16.54 17.93
CA LYS A 120 12.82 17.33 17.74
C LYS A 120 14.10 16.58 18.13
N LYS A 121 14.10 15.25 18.10
CA LYS A 121 15.27 14.41 18.37
C LYS A 121 16.20 14.30 17.16
N LEU A 122 15.63 14.50 15.96
CA LEU A 122 16.34 14.58 14.68
C LEU A 122 15.58 15.50 13.72
N SER A 123 16.23 15.84 12.59
CA SER A 123 15.61 16.49 11.43
C SER A 123 15.73 15.59 10.22
N LEU A 124 14.74 15.64 9.32
CA LEU A 124 14.85 14.93 8.04
C LEU A 124 16.05 15.40 7.19
N ASP A 125 16.52 16.63 7.42
CA ASP A 125 17.63 17.23 6.70
C ASP A 125 18.98 17.03 7.42
N ASP A 126 18.99 16.35 8.60
CA ASP A 126 20.22 15.92 9.24
C ASP A 126 20.97 14.92 8.37
N PRO A 127 22.32 15.04 8.28
CA PRO A 127 23.13 14.04 7.61
C PRO A 127 23.15 12.73 8.40
N VAL A 128 23.08 11.60 7.70
CA VAL A 128 23.11 10.27 8.33
C VAL A 128 24.40 10.04 9.14
N GLY A 129 25.48 10.73 8.79
CA GLY A 129 26.76 10.69 9.47
C GLY A 129 26.73 11.12 10.94
N ARG A 130 25.69 11.84 11.37
CA ARG A 130 25.46 12.15 12.77
C ARG A 130 25.35 10.90 13.65
N TRP A 131 24.80 9.83 13.09
CA TRP A 131 24.63 8.56 13.79
C TRP A 131 25.46 7.42 13.19
N LEU A 132 25.77 7.49 11.90
CA LEU A 132 26.45 6.45 11.13
C LEU A 132 27.63 7.06 10.34
N PRO A 133 28.68 7.57 11.03
CA PRO A 133 29.75 8.34 10.39
C PRO A 133 30.61 7.54 9.41
N ASP A 134 30.63 6.21 9.54
CA ASP A 134 31.47 5.33 8.71
C ASP A 134 30.87 5.02 7.32
N LEU A 135 29.67 5.52 7.01
CA LEU A 135 29.07 5.27 5.69
C LEU A 135 29.69 6.19 4.63
N THR A 136 29.71 5.72 3.39
CA THR A 136 30.20 6.54 2.27
C THR A 136 29.38 7.82 2.15
N ARG A 137 30.09 8.95 2.11
CA ARG A 137 29.50 10.31 2.03
C ARG A 137 28.43 10.59 3.09
N ALA A 138 28.60 10.02 4.28
CA ALA A 138 27.63 10.10 5.38
C ALA A 138 27.31 11.55 5.80
N SER A 139 28.24 12.49 5.62
CA SER A 139 28.05 13.93 5.90
C SER A 139 27.22 14.67 4.85
N GLU A 140 26.98 14.07 3.69
CA GLU A 140 26.27 14.68 2.57
C GLU A 140 24.87 14.09 2.35
N VAL A 141 24.69 12.82 2.72
CA VAL A 141 23.41 12.11 2.56
C VAL A 141 22.51 12.44 3.76
N THR A 142 21.31 12.94 3.49
CA THR A 142 20.32 13.26 4.53
C THR A 142 19.35 12.09 4.79
N ILE A 143 18.72 12.11 5.99
CA ILE A 143 17.64 11.14 6.33
C ILE A 143 16.52 11.21 5.29
N ARG A 144 16.15 12.40 4.82
CA ARG A 144 15.15 12.60 3.77
C ARG A 144 15.50 11.82 2.49
N GLN A 145 16.75 11.92 2.04
CA GLN A 145 17.21 11.23 0.84
C GLN A 145 17.23 9.70 1.01
N VAL A 146 17.54 9.23 2.21
CA VAL A 146 17.43 7.81 2.57
C VAL A 146 15.98 7.34 2.46
N LEU A 147 15.04 8.01 3.12
CA LEU A 147 13.63 7.60 3.12
C LEU A 147 12.96 7.72 1.75
N SER A 148 13.42 8.65 0.90
CA SER A 148 12.87 8.90 -0.43
C SER A 148 13.59 8.16 -1.56
N MET A 149 14.53 7.25 -1.25
CA MET A 149 15.26 6.47 -2.25
C MET A 149 16.14 7.32 -3.20
N THR A 150 16.65 8.45 -2.71
CA THR A 150 17.50 9.38 -3.50
C THR A 150 18.91 9.55 -2.94
N SER A 151 19.34 8.65 -2.05
CA SER A 151 20.64 8.69 -1.39
C SER A 151 21.81 8.29 -2.26
N GLY A 152 21.61 7.34 -3.18
CA GLY A 152 22.64 6.68 -3.98
C GLY A 152 23.25 5.43 -3.34
N TYR A 153 22.88 5.05 -2.10
CA TYR A 153 23.34 3.80 -1.51
C TYR A 153 22.86 2.59 -2.30
N GLN A 154 23.77 1.67 -2.60
CA GLN A 154 23.50 0.47 -3.37
C GLN A 154 22.52 -0.46 -2.64
N ASP A 155 21.66 -1.14 -3.39
CA ASP A 155 20.72 -2.11 -2.82
C ASP A 155 21.41 -3.43 -2.49
N PHE A 156 21.20 -3.92 -1.27
CA PHE A 156 21.71 -5.24 -0.87
C PHE A 156 20.87 -6.40 -1.41
N TRP A 157 19.65 -6.14 -1.87
CA TRP A 157 18.73 -7.16 -2.38
C TRP A 157 18.01 -6.66 -3.65
N PRO A 158 18.75 -6.55 -4.78
CA PRO A 158 18.19 -6.05 -6.03
C PRO A 158 17.46 -7.11 -6.86
N GLN A 159 17.58 -8.40 -6.53
CA GLN A 159 16.92 -9.51 -7.22
C GLN A 159 15.68 -10.02 -6.46
N ASP A 160 14.70 -10.57 -7.19
CA ASP A 160 13.41 -11.01 -6.64
C ASP A 160 13.43 -12.47 -6.11
N TYR A 161 14.59 -12.97 -5.61
CA TYR A 161 14.70 -14.30 -5.03
C TYR A 161 15.78 -14.35 -3.94
N VAL A 162 15.67 -15.35 -3.06
CA VAL A 162 16.63 -15.56 -1.97
C VAL A 162 17.84 -16.34 -2.47
N MET A 163 19.01 -15.71 -2.44
CA MET A 163 20.26 -16.37 -2.75
C MET A 163 20.71 -17.28 -1.59
N PRO A 164 21.53 -18.32 -1.85
CA PRO A 164 22.02 -19.21 -0.79
C PRO A 164 22.68 -18.50 0.39
N GLY A 165 23.42 -17.41 0.14
CA GLY A 165 24.04 -16.59 1.20
C GLY A 165 23.01 -15.88 2.07
N MET A 166 21.84 -15.56 1.52
CA MET A 166 20.76 -14.90 2.26
C MET A 166 19.95 -15.88 3.14
N MET A 167 20.14 -17.17 3.04
CA MET A 167 19.59 -18.15 3.98
C MET A 167 20.37 -18.21 5.30
N LEU A 168 21.58 -17.65 5.33
CA LEU A 168 22.38 -17.52 6.54
C LEU A 168 22.02 -16.23 7.28
N ALA A 169 22.13 -16.23 8.61
CA ALA A 169 21.88 -15.03 9.39
C ALA A 169 22.89 -13.91 9.06
N THR A 170 22.44 -12.68 9.11
CA THR A 170 23.25 -11.46 8.99
C THR A 170 22.87 -10.47 10.10
N THR A 171 23.52 -9.33 10.11
CA THR A 171 23.17 -8.20 10.97
C THR A 171 23.03 -6.92 10.15
N PRO A 172 22.24 -5.94 10.62
CA PRO A 172 22.15 -4.64 9.95
C PRO A 172 23.53 -4.02 9.71
N GLN A 173 24.45 -4.16 10.66
CA GLN A 173 25.82 -3.64 10.51
C GLN A 173 26.60 -4.36 9.40
N GLN A 174 26.43 -5.69 9.24
CA GLN A 174 27.08 -6.44 8.14
C GLN A 174 26.53 -5.99 6.79
N ILE A 175 25.21 -5.75 6.69
CA ILE A 175 24.59 -5.19 5.48
C ILE A 175 25.22 -3.83 5.16
N LEU A 176 25.28 -2.91 6.12
CA LEU A 176 25.91 -1.61 5.87
C LEU A 176 27.39 -1.69 5.50
N ASN A 177 28.13 -2.62 6.09
CA ASN A 177 29.53 -2.84 5.73
C ASN A 177 29.69 -3.27 4.26
N GLY A 178 28.78 -4.09 3.75
CA GLY A 178 28.82 -4.58 2.37
C GLY A 178 28.31 -3.57 1.32
N TRP A 179 27.30 -2.77 1.65
CA TRP A 179 26.58 -1.98 0.64
C TRP A 179 26.49 -0.47 0.91
N ALA A 180 26.77 -0.01 2.13
CA ALA A 180 26.71 1.42 2.45
C ALA A 180 28.11 2.05 2.63
N ARG A 181 29.18 1.26 2.61
CA ARG A 181 30.57 1.72 2.68
C ARG A 181 31.32 1.67 1.34
N ILE A 182 30.67 1.19 0.29
CA ILE A 182 31.15 1.20 -1.07
C ILE A 182 30.70 2.47 -1.80
N PRO A 183 31.24 2.81 -2.99
CA PRO A 183 30.83 3.99 -3.74
C PRO A 183 29.32 4.03 -3.99
N LEU A 184 28.76 5.23 -3.94
CA LEU A 184 27.35 5.43 -4.29
C LEU A 184 27.13 5.21 -5.79
N ASP A 185 25.93 4.74 -6.17
CA ASP A 185 25.54 4.58 -7.58
C ASP A 185 25.37 5.91 -8.29
N PHE A 186 25.07 6.98 -7.54
CA PHE A 186 24.89 8.34 -8.05
C PHE A 186 25.01 9.37 -6.92
N ASP A 187 25.17 10.63 -7.28
CA ASP A 187 25.22 11.74 -6.33
C ASP A 187 23.86 11.90 -5.60
N PRO A 188 23.86 12.08 -4.27
CA PRO A 188 22.63 12.23 -3.48
C PRO A 188 21.69 13.29 -4.06
N GLY A 189 20.41 12.94 -4.23
CA GLY A 189 19.37 13.81 -4.76
C GLY A 189 19.34 13.98 -6.28
N THR A 190 20.23 13.32 -7.05
CA THR A 190 20.28 13.48 -8.52
C THR A 190 19.44 12.44 -9.27
N ARG A 191 19.21 11.30 -8.66
CA ARG A 191 18.41 10.17 -9.21
C ARG A 191 17.57 9.53 -8.13
N TRP A 192 16.59 8.77 -8.57
CA TRP A 192 15.82 7.86 -7.75
C TRP A 192 16.20 6.41 -8.09
N GLN A 193 16.49 5.61 -7.07
CA GLN A 193 16.75 4.18 -7.21
C GLN A 193 16.31 3.48 -5.94
N TYR A 194 15.44 2.49 -6.09
CA TYR A 194 15.01 1.69 -4.95
C TYR A 194 16.21 0.99 -4.31
N SER A 195 16.32 1.08 -2.99
CA SER A 195 17.39 0.44 -2.24
C SER A 195 16.93 0.10 -0.82
N ASN A 196 16.93 -1.18 -0.50
CA ASN A 196 16.62 -1.68 0.84
C ASN A 196 17.66 -1.23 1.87
N THR A 197 18.90 -1.02 1.47
CA THR A 197 19.99 -0.50 2.33
C THR A 197 19.61 0.83 2.98
N ASN A 198 18.85 1.68 2.31
CA ASN A 198 18.34 2.92 2.85
C ASN A 198 17.51 2.68 4.12
N TYR A 199 16.66 1.67 4.12
CA TYR A 199 15.80 1.39 5.26
C TYR A 199 16.53 0.70 6.41
N VAL A 200 17.60 -0.04 6.12
CA VAL A 200 18.52 -0.52 7.16
C VAL A 200 19.18 0.67 7.87
N ILE A 201 19.62 1.70 7.12
CA ILE A 201 20.15 2.96 7.67
C ILE A 201 19.10 3.64 8.56
N ALA A 202 17.88 3.81 8.04
CA ALA A 202 16.78 4.46 8.75
C ALA A 202 16.42 3.72 10.06
N GLY A 203 16.31 2.38 10.02
CA GLY A 203 16.03 1.56 11.21
C GLY A 203 17.10 1.72 12.30
N LEU A 204 18.38 1.66 11.93
CA LEU A 204 19.48 1.87 12.88
C LEU A 204 19.49 3.29 13.46
N ILE A 205 19.09 4.31 12.69
CA ILE A 205 18.92 5.66 13.21
C ILE A 205 17.80 5.70 14.25
N VAL A 206 16.65 5.04 13.98
CA VAL A 206 15.56 4.95 14.96
C VAL A 206 16.06 4.32 16.27
N GLU A 207 16.77 3.19 16.19
CA GLU A 207 17.29 2.49 17.37
C GLU A 207 18.29 3.34 18.18
N ARG A 208 19.23 4.02 17.49
CA ARG A 208 20.22 4.88 18.13
C ARG A 208 19.62 6.13 18.81
N VAL A 209 18.58 6.69 18.21
CA VAL A 209 17.91 7.90 18.74
C VAL A 209 16.93 7.55 19.85
N SER A 210 16.21 6.43 19.72
CA SER A 210 15.19 6.01 20.68
C SER A 210 15.75 5.21 21.86
N GLY A 211 16.87 4.52 21.67
CA GLY A 211 17.48 3.62 22.67
C GLY A 211 16.77 2.25 22.80
N VAL A 212 15.83 1.94 21.92
CA VAL A 212 15.11 0.63 21.88
C VAL A 212 15.11 0.09 20.46
N SER A 213 14.79 -1.20 20.30
CA SER A 213 14.65 -1.79 18.94
C SER A 213 13.55 -1.11 18.14
N LEU A 214 13.69 -1.11 16.81
CA LEU A 214 12.68 -0.52 15.91
C LEU A 214 11.28 -1.10 16.16
N VAL A 215 11.17 -2.43 16.26
CA VAL A 215 9.87 -3.10 16.47
C VAL A 215 9.27 -2.73 17.82
N GLU A 216 10.09 -2.59 18.87
CA GLU A 216 9.60 -2.15 20.18
C GLU A 216 9.17 -0.67 20.15
N PHE A 217 9.91 0.19 19.45
CA PHE A 217 9.50 1.57 19.22
C PHE A 217 8.14 1.64 18.52
N LEU A 218 8.00 0.90 17.41
CA LEU A 218 6.74 0.83 16.65
C LEU A 218 5.60 0.23 17.47
N ARG A 219 5.86 -0.79 18.27
CA ARG A 219 4.85 -1.39 19.14
C ARG A 219 4.26 -0.36 20.10
N ARG A 220 5.11 0.42 20.77
CA ARG A 220 4.67 1.45 21.73
C ARG A 220 3.98 2.63 21.06
N ARG A 221 4.49 3.07 19.91
CA ARG A 221 4.11 4.36 19.32
C ARG A 221 3.05 4.23 18.22
N VAL A 222 2.91 3.06 17.60
CA VAL A 222 2.03 2.82 16.47
C VAL A 222 1.09 1.65 16.72
N PHE A 223 1.62 0.45 16.96
CA PHE A 223 0.80 -0.75 16.94
C PHE A 223 -0.19 -0.80 18.12
N THR A 224 0.28 -0.57 19.34
CA THR A 224 -0.58 -0.57 20.54
C THR A 224 -1.64 0.54 20.48
N PRO A 225 -1.32 1.80 20.17
CA PRO A 225 -2.34 2.85 20.03
C PRO A 225 -3.40 2.56 18.98
N LEU A 226 -3.05 1.87 17.87
CA LEU A 226 -3.98 1.51 16.82
C LEU A 226 -4.70 0.18 17.05
N GLY A 227 -4.39 -0.54 18.14
CA GLY A 227 -4.93 -1.86 18.40
C GLY A 227 -4.50 -2.93 17.40
N MET A 228 -3.33 -2.75 16.75
CA MET A 228 -2.73 -3.71 15.83
C MET A 228 -2.05 -4.82 16.64
N THR A 229 -2.82 -5.82 17.04
CA THR A 229 -2.41 -6.84 18.01
C THR A 229 -1.75 -8.07 17.39
N THR A 230 -1.82 -8.21 16.05
CA THR A 230 -1.27 -9.40 15.37
C THR A 230 0.11 -9.17 14.79
N VAL A 231 0.67 -7.95 14.88
CA VAL A 231 1.96 -7.62 14.28
C VAL A 231 3.08 -8.45 14.90
N ALA A 232 3.85 -9.09 14.02
CA ALA A 232 5.01 -9.91 14.36
C ALA A 232 6.23 -9.44 13.56
N ASP A 233 7.40 -9.66 14.16
CA ASP A 233 8.69 -9.57 13.48
C ASP A 233 8.98 -10.92 12.82
N SER A 234 8.79 -10.99 11.50
CA SER A 234 9.04 -12.21 10.73
C SER A 234 10.51 -12.41 10.37
N ASP A 235 11.36 -11.41 10.62
CA ASP A 235 12.80 -11.52 10.50
C ASP A 235 13.39 -12.25 11.71
N GLU A 236 12.96 -11.89 12.93
CA GLU A 236 13.39 -12.51 14.18
C GLU A 236 12.93 -13.99 14.25
N ALA A 237 11.67 -14.26 13.90
CA ALA A 237 11.10 -15.60 13.94
C ALA A 237 10.19 -15.90 12.75
N ALA A 238 10.24 -17.14 12.25
CA ALA A 238 9.28 -17.58 11.23
C ALA A 238 7.85 -17.51 11.73
N LEU A 239 6.90 -17.22 10.83
CA LEU A 239 5.49 -17.35 11.11
C LEU A 239 5.14 -18.79 11.54
N GLY A 240 4.21 -18.91 12.50
CA GLY A 240 3.87 -20.17 13.11
C GLY A 240 2.95 -21.07 12.27
N PRO A 241 2.62 -22.28 12.76
CA PRO A 241 1.76 -23.22 12.04
C PRO A 241 0.32 -22.74 11.87
N GLY A 242 -0.11 -21.71 12.59
CA GLY A 242 -1.40 -21.06 12.42
C GLY A 242 -1.45 -20.03 11.31
N ASP A 243 -0.31 -19.72 10.69
CA ASP A 243 -0.18 -18.74 9.60
C ASP A 243 0.02 -19.46 8.25
N PRO A 244 -0.11 -18.75 7.11
CA PRO A 244 0.08 -19.35 5.79
C PRO A 244 1.51 -19.81 5.58
N MET A 245 1.65 -20.94 4.89
CA MET A 245 2.94 -21.37 4.37
C MET A 245 3.36 -20.45 3.23
N ARG A 246 4.64 -20.16 3.15
CA ARG A 246 5.28 -19.42 2.06
C ARG A 246 5.49 -20.32 0.85
N TYR A 247 5.19 -19.79 -0.34
CA TYR A 247 5.35 -20.54 -1.60
C TYR A 247 6.12 -19.73 -2.63
N LEU A 248 6.91 -20.44 -3.42
CA LEU A 248 7.51 -19.95 -4.67
C LEU A 248 7.05 -20.84 -5.82
N ARG A 249 7.25 -20.37 -7.05
CA ARG A 249 7.08 -21.21 -8.24
C ARG A 249 8.15 -20.90 -9.27
N TYR A 250 8.58 -21.91 -9.99
CA TYR A 250 9.50 -21.74 -11.12
C TYR A 250 8.69 -21.62 -12.41
N ALA A 251 8.76 -20.48 -13.05
CA ALA A 251 7.96 -20.13 -14.23
C ALA A 251 6.45 -20.41 -14.00
N LEU A 252 5.85 -21.29 -14.77
CA LEU A 252 4.43 -21.68 -14.65
C LEU A 252 4.23 -23.03 -13.92
N GLY A 253 5.27 -23.52 -13.22
CA GLY A 253 5.20 -24.75 -12.47
C GLY A 253 4.28 -24.68 -11.24
N PRO A 254 4.09 -25.78 -10.50
CA PRO A 254 3.29 -25.80 -9.29
C PRO A 254 3.96 -25.00 -8.17
N PRO A 255 3.18 -24.39 -7.25
CA PRO A 255 3.73 -23.79 -6.05
C PRO A 255 4.51 -24.81 -5.20
N ARG A 256 5.64 -24.38 -4.68
CA ARG A 256 6.54 -25.17 -3.81
C ARG A 256 6.84 -24.36 -2.55
N PRO A 257 7.11 -25.00 -1.40
CA PRO A 257 7.58 -24.30 -0.21
C PRO A 257 8.81 -23.43 -0.54
N ALA A 258 8.72 -22.15 -0.18
CA ALA A 258 9.80 -21.20 -0.38
C ALA A 258 10.81 -21.24 0.79
N PRO A 259 12.12 -21.05 0.56
CA PRO A 259 13.09 -20.88 1.63
C PRO A 259 12.82 -19.58 2.40
N LYS A 260 13.09 -19.56 3.71
CA LYS A 260 13.05 -18.31 4.48
C LYS A 260 14.42 -17.63 4.40
N GLU A 261 14.42 -16.31 4.35
CA GLU A 261 15.60 -15.50 4.60
C GLU A 261 16.16 -15.76 6.00
N GLY A 262 17.47 -15.78 6.12
CA GLY A 262 18.15 -15.80 7.40
C GLY A 262 17.82 -14.54 8.20
N LYS A 263 17.87 -14.66 9.52
CA LYS A 263 17.65 -13.51 10.43
C LYS A 263 18.55 -12.34 10.06
N GLY A 264 18.00 -11.14 10.10
CA GLY A 264 18.71 -9.87 9.91
C GLY A 264 18.65 -9.30 8.50
N TRP A 265 18.18 -10.05 7.49
CA TRP A 265 18.12 -9.56 6.11
C TRP A 265 16.94 -8.62 5.85
N MET A 266 15.82 -8.81 6.53
CA MET A 266 14.62 -8.01 6.29
C MET A 266 14.58 -6.72 7.14
N PHE A 267 15.31 -6.68 8.24
CA PHE A 267 15.35 -5.59 9.22
C PHE A 267 14.95 -4.22 8.64
N ALA A 268 14.02 -3.54 9.26
CA ALA A 268 13.49 -2.22 8.93
C ALA A 268 12.98 -2.03 7.48
N ALA A 269 13.44 -2.87 6.54
CA ALA A 269 13.05 -2.81 5.14
C ALA A 269 11.86 -3.72 4.81
N GLY A 270 11.63 -4.82 5.60
CA GLY A 270 10.66 -5.83 5.24
C GLY A 270 10.21 -6.78 6.36
N GLU A 271 10.58 -6.52 7.62
CA GLU A 271 10.48 -7.48 8.73
C GLU A 271 9.07 -7.76 9.26
N LEU A 272 8.08 -6.92 8.93
CA LEU A 272 6.78 -7.01 9.57
C LEU A 272 5.86 -8.06 8.91
N ALA A 273 5.10 -8.74 9.76
CA ALA A 273 4.00 -9.60 9.34
C ALA A 273 2.75 -9.25 10.17
N MET A 274 1.58 -9.30 9.54
CA MET A 274 0.32 -8.98 10.20
C MET A 274 -0.89 -9.49 9.42
N THR A 275 -2.07 -9.39 10.01
CA THR A 275 -3.33 -9.64 9.31
C THR A 275 -3.70 -8.47 8.39
N ALA A 276 -4.53 -8.73 7.37
CA ALA A 276 -5.08 -7.67 6.53
C ALA A 276 -5.90 -6.65 7.35
N ARG A 277 -6.54 -7.09 8.43
CA ARG A 277 -7.24 -6.22 9.38
C ARG A 277 -6.31 -5.19 10.04
N ASP A 278 -5.15 -5.62 10.52
CA ASP A 278 -4.23 -4.71 11.20
C ASP A 278 -3.60 -3.71 10.22
N LEU A 279 -3.25 -4.15 9.01
CA LEU A 279 -2.77 -3.22 7.98
C LEU A 279 -3.86 -2.20 7.57
N ALA A 280 -5.13 -2.62 7.50
CA ALA A 280 -6.25 -1.70 7.26
C ALA A 280 -6.46 -0.70 8.42
N ARG A 281 -6.12 -1.05 9.68
CA ARG A 281 -6.11 -0.08 10.79
C ARG A 281 -5.03 0.99 10.62
N TRP A 282 -3.87 0.62 10.11
CA TRP A 282 -2.84 1.58 9.72
C TRP A 282 -3.33 2.51 8.60
N ASP A 283 -4.03 1.98 7.60
CA ASP A 283 -4.59 2.77 6.52
C ASP A 283 -5.62 3.79 7.03
N ILE A 284 -6.52 3.35 7.92
CA ILE A 284 -7.50 4.23 8.58
C ILE A 284 -6.78 5.34 9.37
N ALA A 285 -5.74 4.98 10.14
CA ALA A 285 -4.95 5.96 10.88
C ALA A 285 -4.25 6.97 9.95
N THR A 286 -3.82 6.52 8.76
CA THR A 286 -3.23 7.39 7.73
C THR A 286 -4.27 8.32 7.12
N ILE A 287 -5.47 7.83 6.84
CA ILE A 287 -6.61 8.63 6.35
C ILE A 287 -7.04 9.67 7.39
N ASP A 288 -7.16 9.26 8.65
CA ASP A 288 -7.62 10.09 9.77
C ASP A 288 -6.50 10.94 10.39
N ARG A 289 -5.25 10.71 9.99
CA ARG A 289 -4.04 11.42 10.46
C ARG A 289 -3.89 11.35 11.98
N THR A 290 -4.01 10.16 12.57
CA THR A 290 -4.09 10.00 14.04
C THR A 290 -2.77 9.70 14.73
N ILE A 291 -1.75 9.18 14.02
CA ILE A 291 -0.45 8.80 14.61
C ILE A 291 0.60 9.90 14.45
N LEU A 292 0.66 10.51 13.27
CA LEU A 292 1.56 11.61 12.96
C LEU A 292 0.78 12.92 12.90
N LYS A 293 1.48 14.03 13.06
CA LYS A 293 0.91 15.35 12.79
C LYS A 293 0.54 15.50 11.32
N PRO A 294 -0.46 16.34 10.99
CA PRO A 294 -0.88 16.57 9.61
C PRO A 294 0.28 16.93 8.66
N GLU A 295 1.23 17.74 9.14
CA GLU A 295 2.40 18.19 8.36
C GLU A 295 3.36 17.02 8.06
N SER A 296 3.49 16.07 9.00
CA SER A 296 4.29 14.86 8.81
C SER A 296 3.67 13.93 7.78
N TYR A 297 2.35 13.76 7.78
CA TYR A 297 1.65 13.02 6.73
C TYR A 297 1.79 13.69 5.36
N GLN A 298 1.69 15.03 5.30
CA GLN A 298 1.93 15.78 4.05
C GLN A 298 3.35 15.54 3.54
N THR A 299 4.35 15.60 4.42
CA THR A 299 5.74 15.34 4.08
C THR A 299 5.97 13.90 3.62
N MET A 300 5.39 12.94 4.33
CA MET A 300 5.50 11.51 3.98
C MET A 300 4.93 11.21 2.59
N GLN A 301 3.84 11.86 2.23
CA GLN A 301 3.06 11.64 1.02
C GLN A 301 3.36 12.67 -0.09
N ALA A 302 4.37 13.50 0.08
CA ALA A 302 4.80 14.43 -0.95
C ALA A 302 5.67 13.72 -1.99
N ASN A 303 5.43 14.03 -3.28
CA ASN A 303 6.31 13.57 -4.34
C ASN A 303 7.69 14.22 -4.19
N THR A 304 8.72 13.41 -3.93
CA THR A 304 10.09 13.91 -3.77
C THR A 304 10.60 14.44 -5.12
N LEU A 305 11.14 15.65 -5.11
CA LEU A 305 11.77 16.24 -6.28
C LEU A 305 13.29 15.99 -6.25
N LEU A 306 13.84 15.61 -7.39
CA LEU A 306 15.27 15.55 -7.64
C LEU A 306 15.86 16.97 -7.78
N ARG A 307 17.18 17.10 -7.74
CA ARG A 307 17.87 18.39 -7.91
C ARG A 307 17.53 19.10 -9.23
N ASN A 308 17.14 18.36 -10.27
CA ASN A 308 16.72 18.90 -11.57
C ASN A 308 15.22 19.26 -11.62
N GLY A 309 14.49 19.14 -10.51
CA GLY A 309 13.06 19.44 -10.41
C GLY A 309 12.13 18.32 -10.85
N LEU A 310 12.63 17.19 -11.35
CA LEU A 310 11.78 16.05 -11.72
C LEU A 310 11.26 15.32 -10.48
N GLY A 311 9.98 14.95 -10.52
CA GLY A 311 9.36 14.14 -9.46
C GLY A 311 9.73 12.67 -9.58
N THR A 312 9.86 12.00 -8.46
CA THR A 312 10.22 10.58 -8.35
C THR A 312 9.01 9.64 -8.28
N ASN A 313 7.81 10.18 -8.07
CA ASN A 313 6.59 9.45 -7.71
C ASN A 313 6.75 8.64 -6.40
N TYR A 314 7.67 9.04 -5.54
CA TYR A 314 7.94 8.43 -4.25
C TYR A 314 8.08 9.51 -3.17
N GLY A 315 7.47 9.25 -2.02
CA GLY A 315 7.57 10.07 -0.83
C GLY A 315 8.55 9.45 0.18
N LEU A 316 8.17 9.38 1.45
CA LEU A 316 8.97 8.75 2.49
C LEU A 316 8.35 7.36 2.80
N GLY A 317 8.88 6.31 2.17
CA GLY A 317 8.40 4.94 2.33
C GLY A 317 7.06 4.62 1.65
N VAL A 318 6.62 5.47 0.74
CA VAL A 318 5.38 5.31 0.00
C VAL A 318 5.56 5.75 -1.46
N GLN A 319 4.91 5.05 -2.36
CA GLN A 319 4.67 5.52 -3.72
C GLN A 319 3.54 6.54 -3.70
N VAL A 320 3.68 7.60 -4.50
CA VAL A 320 2.69 8.66 -4.64
C VAL A 320 2.31 8.78 -6.11
N SER A 321 1.07 8.52 -6.42
CA SER A 321 0.57 8.52 -7.80
C SER A 321 -0.87 8.98 -7.87
N ALA A 322 -1.41 9.02 -9.08
CA ALA A 322 -2.85 9.19 -9.31
C ALA A 322 -3.33 8.14 -10.31
N ALA A 323 -4.49 7.55 -10.05
CA ALA A 323 -5.15 6.62 -10.95
C ALA A 323 -6.64 6.93 -11.02
N GLY A 324 -7.18 7.00 -12.24
CA GLY A 324 -8.58 7.38 -12.45
C GLY A 324 -8.93 8.74 -11.86
N GLY A 325 -8.02 9.72 -11.88
CA GLY A 325 -8.20 11.04 -11.28
C GLY A 325 -8.09 11.08 -9.74
N ARG A 326 -7.83 9.94 -9.06
CA ARG A 326 -7.75 9.83 -7.60
C ARG A 326 -6.32 9.76 -7.13
N ARG A 327 -5.97 10.51 -6.11
CA ARG A 327 -4.65 10.45 -5.46
C ARG A 327 -4.50 9.10 -4.78
N GLN A 328 -3.37 8.46 -5.03
CA GLN A 328 -2.98 7.20 -4.40
C GLN A 328 -1.71 7.37 -3.58
N VAL A 329 -1.72 6.77 -2.40
CA VAL A 329 -0.55 6.52 -1.57
C VAL A 329 -0.45 5.01 -1.39
N SER A 330 0.63 4.39 -1.84
CA SER A 330 0.69 2.94 -1.88
C SER A 330 2.09 2.40 -1.63
N HIS A 331 2.18 1.14 -1.31
CA HIS A 331 3.41 0.36 -1.42
C HIS A 331 3.06 -1.11 -1.68
N THR A 332 3.87 -1.76 -2.48
CA THR A 332 3.86 -3.22 -2.61
C THR A 332 4.88 -3.83 -1.66
N GLY A 333 4.69 -5.09 -1.33
CA GLY A 333 5.65 -5.84 -0.55
C GLY A 333 5.92 -7.19 -1.16
N GLU A 334 7.18 -7.60 -1.16
CA GLU A 334 7.61 -8.91 -1.54
C GLU A 334 8.74 -9.38 -0.62
N VAL A 335 8.63 -10.58 -0.13
CA VAL A 335 9.65 -11.36 0.56
C VAL A 335 9.42 -12.81 0.19
N SER A 336 10.37 -13.68 0.46
CA SER A 336 10.26 -15.08 0.07
C SER A 336 8.92 -15.70 0.46
N GLY A 337 8.16 -16.09 -0.55
CA GLY A 337 6.88 -16.77 -0.43
C GLY A 337 5.68 -15.90 -0.12
N PHE A 338 5.81 -14.56 -0.15
CA PHE A 338 4.69 -13.63 0.09
C PHE A 338 4.76 -12.42 -0.82
N THR A 339 3.62 -12.02 -1.38
CA THR A 339 3.44 -10.70 -1.98
C THR A 339 2.26 -9.97 -1.33
N ALA A 340 2.35 -8.65 -1.28
CA ALA A 340 1.35 -7.79 -0.67
C ALA A 340 1.16 -6.51 -1.47
N ALA A 341 -0.05 -5.95 -1.41
CA ALA A 341 -0.36 -4.63 -1.92
C ALA A 341 -1.16 -3.86 -0.88
N ASN A 342 -0.74 -2.63 -0.63
CA ASN A 342 -1.42 -1.67 0.23
C ASN A 342 -1.63 -0.39 -0.58
N VAL A 343 -2.89 -0.02 -0.81
CA VAL A 343 -3.26 1.14 -1.63
C VAL A 343 -4.28 1.97 -0.87
N ILE A 344 -3.90 3.20 -0.54
CA ILE A 344 -4.72 4.16 0.17
C ILE A 344 -5.16 5.26 -0.80
N TYR A 345 -6.42 5.64 -0.73
CA TYR A 345 -7.06 6.77 -1.42
C TYR A 345 -7.48 7.79 -0.35
N PRO A 346 -6.57 8.66 0.10
CA PRO A 346 -6.82 9.49 1.28
C PRO A 346 -8.01 10.42 1.12
N ASP A 347 -8.18 10.98 -0.09
CA ASP A 347 -9.23 11.95 -0.40
C ASP A 347 -10.62 11.30 -0.50
N ASP A 348 -10.65 10.01 -0.85
CA ASP A 348 -11.87 9.18 -0.90
C ASP A 348 -12.14 8.43 0.40
N ARG A 349 -11.27 8.59 1.42
CA ARG A 349 -11.32 7.86 2.70
C ARG A 349 -11.44 6.35 2.52
N ALA A 350 -10.70 5.81 1.53
CA ALA A 350 -10.75 4.41 1.14
C ALA A 350 -9.34 3.79 1.11
N ALA A 351 -9.25 2.47 1.28
CA ALA A 351 -8.03 1.71 1.09
C ALA A 351 -8.33 0.28 0.68
N VAL A 352 -7.35 -0.35 0.03
CA VAL A 352 -7.38 -1.76 -0.35
C VAL A 352 -6.09 -2.42 0.12
N VAL A 353 -6.23 -3.45 0.92
CA VAL A 353 -5.15 -4.32 1.39
C VAL A 353 -5.33 -5.69 0.78
N VAL A 354 -4.29 -6.22 0.18
CA VAL A 354 -4.24 -7.59 -0.34
C VAL A 354 -2.94 -8.25 0.08
N LEU A 355 -3.03 -9.37 0.76
CA LEU A 355 -1.90 -10.19 1.21
C LEU A 355 -2.01 -11.57 0.58
N THR A 356 -0.93 -12.09 -0.03
CA THR A 356 -0.90 -13.41 -0.67
C THR A 356 0.32 -14.22 -0.24
N ASN A 357 0.28 -15.54 -0.37
CA ASN A 357 1.36 -16.44 0.04
C ASN A 357 2.07 -17.10 -1.14
N LEU A 358 2.37 -16.32 -2.16
CA LEU A 358 3.23 -16.70 -3.28
C LEU A 358 4.13 -15.50 -3.64
N ASP A 359 5.43 -15.71 -3.81
CA ASP A 359 6.34 -14.69 -4.36
C ASP A 359 6.38 -14.68 -5.90
N ALA A 360 7.12 -13.75 -6.48
CA ALA A 360 7.31 -13.59 -7.93
C ALA A 360 6.00 -13.62 -8.71
N THR A 361 4.93 -12.98 -8.17
CA THR A 361 3.61 -12.92 -8.78
C THR A 361 2.97 -11.54 -8.68
N GLY A 362 2.23 -11.16 -9.71
CA GLY A 362 1.41 -9.95 -9.69
C GLY A 362 0.06 -10.07 -8.98
N ALA A 363 -0.22 -11.18 -8.27
CA ALA A 363 -1.54 -11.49 -7.71
C ALA A 363 -2.06 -10.38 -6.78
N SER A 364 -1.26 -9.91 -5.83
CA SER A 364 -1.67 -8.88 -4.87
C SER A 364 -2.01 -7.55 -5.55
N SER A 365 -1.18 -7.11 -6.50
CA SER A 365 -1.38 -5.85 -7.24
C SER A 365 -2.57 -5.93 -8.20
N GLN A 366 -2.76 -7.07 -8.89
CA GLN A 366 -3.90 -7.30 -9.77
C GLN A 366 -5.21 -7.28 -8.99
N LEU A 367 -5.25 -7.96 -7.83
CA LEU A 367 -6.41 -7.94 -6.94
C LEU A 367 -6.70 -6.54 -6.45
N ALA A 368 -5.71 -5.82 -5.92
CA ALA A 368 -5.89 -4.46 -5.43
C ALA A 368 -6.46 -3.52 -6.51
N SER A 369 -5.95 -3.62 -7.74
CA SER A 369 -6.43 -2.82 -8.88
C SER A 369 -7.88 -3.15 -9.27
N ARG A 370 -8.24 -4.45 -9.35
CA ARG A 370 -9.61 -4.88 -9.68
C ARG A 370 -10.60 -4.49 -8.59
N ILE A 371 -10.21 -4.62 -7.32
CA ILE A 371 -11.03 -4.23 -6.17
C ILE A 371 -11.27 -2.71 -6.16
N ALA A 372 -10.22 -1.91 -6.36
CA ALA A 372 -10.34 -0.46 -6.45
C ALA A 372 -11.28 -0.04 -7.60
N THR A 373 -11.14 -0.69 -8.76
CA THR A 373 -12.04 -0.47 -9.89
C THR A 373 -13.50 -0.76 -9.52
N ALA A 374 -13.78 -1.88 -8.84
CA ALA A 374 -15.12 -2.22 -8.40
C ALA A 374 -15.65 -1.24 -7.34
N LEU A 375 -14.80 -0.84 -6.39
CA LEU A 375 -15.13 0.07 -5.31
C LEU A 375 -15.56 1.44 -5.85
N PHE A 376 -14.82 2.00 -6.78
CA PHE A 376 -15.06 3.35 -7.29
C PHE A 376 -16.11 3.40 -8.41
N ARG A 377 -16.31 2.32 -9.16
CA ARG A 377 -17.45 2.20 -10.09
C ARG A 377 -18.79 2.23 -9.36
N SER A 378 -18.84 1.76 -8.11
CA SER A 378 -20.09 1.69 -7.33
C SER A 378 -20.40 2.94 -6.51
N THR A 379 -19.39 3.77 -6.16
CA THR A 379 -19.56 4.98 -5.30
C THR A 379 -19.94 6.23 -6.07
N GLY A 380 -19.67 6.27 -7.37
CA GLY A 380 -20.34 7.12 -8.32
C GLY A 380 -20.98 6.15 -9.28
N GLY A 381 -22.26 5.98 -9.19
CA GLY A 381 -22.97 5.74 -10.42
C GLY A 381 -22.57 6.92 -11.30
N ASP A 382 -21.49 6.74 -12.05
CA ASP A 382 -20.94 7.77 -12.90
C ASP A 382 -21.93 7.96 -14.03
N ALA A 383 -22.96 8.75 -13.71
CA ALA A 383 -23.90 9.22 -14.73
C ALA A 383 -23.06 9.79 -15.90
N GLY A 384 -21.92 10.39 -15.60
CA GLY A 384 -20.96 10.88 -16.58
C GLY A 384 -20.24 9.74 -17.34
N ALA A 385 -19.72 8.69 -16.68
CA ALA A 385 -19.08 7.59 -17.40
C ALA A 385 -20.11 6.72 -18.16
N SER A 386 -21.28 6.49 -17.57
CA SER A 386 -22.38 5.80 -18.26
C SER A 386 -22.89 6.61 -19.46
N GLN A 387 -23.01 7.92 -19.31
CA GLN A 387 -23.40 8.83 -20.39
C GLN A 387 -22.29 8.89 -21.46
N ALA A 388 -21.02 8.98 -21.08
CA ALA A 388 -19.90 8.99 -22.01
C ALA A 388 -19.78 7.66 -22.77
N LEU A 389 -20.02 6.53 -22.12
CA LEU A 389 -20.05 5.21 -22.77
C LEU A 389 -21.23 5.10 -23.75
N ALA A 390 -22.41 5.58 -23.36
CA ALA A 390 -23.58 5.64 -24.23
C ALA A 390 -23.32 6.54 -25.45
N GLN A 391 -22.78 7.74 -25.22
CA GLN A 391 -22.39 8.67 -26.30
C GLN A 391 -21.36 8.01 -27.25
N ALA A 392 -20.32 7.37 -26.69
CA ALA A 392 -19.31 6.70 -27.49
C ALA A 392 -19.89 5.58 -28.35
N ARG A 393 -20.85 4.79 -27.82
CA ARG A 393 -21.56 3.75 -28.57
C ARG A 393 -22.42 4.33 -29.68
N THR A 394 -23.23 5.35 -29.39
CA THR A 394 -24.08 6.01 -30.40
C THR A 394 -23.26 6.54 -31.56
N VAL A 395 -22.16 7.25 -31.26
CA VAL A 395 -21.24 7.76 -32.31
C VAL A 395 -20.61 6.61 -33.10
N PHE A 396 -20.25 5.50 -32.44
CA PHE A 396 -19.71 4.33 -33.13
C PHE A 396 -20.71 3.74 -34.12
N GLU A 397 -21.94 3.56 -33.69
CA GLU A 397 -23.06 3.02 -34.53
C GLU A 397 -23.36 3.96 -35.69
N ASP A 398 -23.37 5.26 -35.48
CA ASP A 398 -23.56 6.24 -36.57
C ASP A 398 -22.43 6.18 -37.60
N LEU A 399 -21.15 6.08 -37.15
CA LEU A 399 -20.00 5.95 -38.03
C LEU A 399 -20.00 4.64 -38.84
N GLN A 400 -20.55 3.54 -38.29
CA GLN A 400 -20.76 2.32 -39.07
C GLN A 400 -21.67 2.53 -40.28
N HIS A 401 -22.54 3.56 -40.22
CA HIS A 401 -23.45 3.95 -41.28
C HIS A 401 -23.02 5.22 -42.04
N GLY A 402 -21.79 5.71 -41.82
CA GLY A 402 -21.24 6.87 -42.53
C GLY A 402 -21.86 8.20 -42.14
N ARG A 403 -22.37 8.36 -40.94
CA ARG A 403 -23.01 9.58 -40.46
C ARG A 403 -22.56 9.89 -39.02
N ILE A 404 -22.75 11.14 -38.60
CA ILE A 404 -22.52 11.61 -37.22
C ILE A 404 -23.55 12.69 -36.87
N ASP A 405 -23.86 12.80 -35.58
CA ASP A 405 -24.49 14.02 -35.05
C ASP A 405 -23.40 15.06 -34.78
N ARG A 406 -23.31 16.07 -35.64
CA ARG A 406 -22.31 17.13 -35.58
C ARG A 406 -22.43 18.01 -34.34
N GLY A 407 -23.59 18.04 -33.67
CA GLY A 407 -23.79 18.78 -32.43
C GLY A 407 -23.00 18.20 -31.24
N LEU A 408 -22.61 16.92 -31.30
CA LEU A 408 -21.81 16.26 -30.28
C LEU A 408 -20.31 16.61 -30.36
N PHE A 409 -19.86 17.31 -31.41
CA PHE A 409 -18.44 17.55 -31.66
C PHE A 409 -18.09 19.04 -31.61
N THR A 410 -16.83 19.33 -31.28
CA THR A 410 -16.27 20.67 -31.44
C THR A 410 -16.11 21.02 -32.91
N ALA A 411 -15.80 22.29 -33.21
CA ALA A 411 -15.52 22.71 -34.59
C ALA A 411 -14.30 21.97 -35.17
N ASN A 412 -13.26 21.72 -34.36
CA ASN A 412 -12.05 21.00 -34.79
C ASN A 412 -12.37 19.54 -35.17
N ALA A 413 -13.08 18.83 -34.28
CA ALA A 413 -13.44 17.45 -34.51
C ALA A 413 -14.43 17.32 -35.70
N ASN A 414 -15.34 18.27 -35.88
CA ASN A 414 -16.23 18.32 -37.03
C ASN A 414 -15.48 18.47 -38.36
N ALA A 415 -14.37 19.23 -38.38
CA ALA A 415 -13.54 19.37 -39.56
C ALA A 415 -12.80 18.08 -39.96
N TYR A 416 -12.50 17.22 -38.95
CA TYR A 416 -11.91 15.89 -39.19
C TYR A 416 -12.88 14.94 -39.90
N PHE A 417 -14.18 15.00 -39.61
CA PHE A 417 -15.19 14.15 -40.22
C PHE A 417 -15.70 14.70 -41.57
N SER A 418 -14.81 14.72 -42.57
CA SER A 418 -15.15 15.01 -43.95
C SER A 418 -16.05 13.89 -44.56
N GLU A 419 -16.64 14.13 -45.72
CA GLU A 419 -17.42 13.10 -46.45
C GLU A 419 -16.56 11.87 -46.74
N ALA A 420 -15.32 12.03 -47.14
CA ALA A 420 -14.38 10.95 -47.39
C ALA A 420 -14.12 10.14 -46.08
N ALA A 421 -13.89 10.85 -44.95
CA ALA A 421 -13.68 10.20 -43.67
C ALA A 421 -14.90 9.37 -43.27
N LEU A 422 -16.12 9.91 -43.40
CA LEU A 422 -17.35 9.20 -43.08
C LEU A 422 -17.57 7.96 -43.98
N ALA A 423 -17.23 8.05 -45.26
CA ALA A 423 -17.27 6.89 -46.15
C ALA A 423 -16.27 5.81 -45.73
N ASP A 424 -15.06 6.19 -45.37
CA ASP A 424 -14.03 5.24 -44.89
C ASP A 424 -14.42 4.60 -43.55
N PHE A 425 -15.03 5.33 -42.63
CA PHE A 425 -15.56 4.78 -41.39
C PHE A 425 -16.68 3.73 -41.70
N ALA A 426 -17.62 4.06 -42.56
CA ALA A 426 -18.67 3.13 -42.95
C ALA A 426 -18.11 1.86 -43.59
N ALA A 427 -17.17 2.01 -44.54
CA ALA A 427 -16.56 0.87 -45.23
C ALA A 427 -15.71 0.01 -44.28
N GLY A 428 -15.03 0.60 -43.30
CA GLY A 428 -14.15 -0.10 -42.36
C GLY A 428 -14.89 -0.72 -41.16
N LEU A 429 -15.92 -0.06 -40.64
CA LEU A 429 -16.62 -0.48 -39.42
C LEU A 429 -17.96 -1.22 -39.73
N GLY A 430 -18.66 -0.88 -40.81
CA GLY A 430 -19.95 -1.47 -41.13
C GLY A 430 -19.91 -2.98 -41.24
N PRO A 431 -18.94 -3.61 -41.95
CA PRO A 431 -18.82 -5.06 -42.04
C PRO A 431 -18.55 -5.79 -40.72
N LEU A 432 -18.14 -5.11 -39.64
CA LEU A 432 -17.86 -5.72 -38.35
C LEU A 432 -19.12 -6.12 -37.58
N GLY A 433 -20.27 -5.53 -37.94
CA GLY A 433 -21.55 -5.79 -37.27
C GLY A 433 -21.60 -5.24 -35.84
N THR A 434 -22.43 -5.87 -34.99
CA THR A 434 -22.63 -5.44 -33.61
C THR A 434 -21.46 -5.89 -32.71
N PRO A 435 -20.88 -5.00 -31.89
CA PRO A 435 -19.84 -5.38 -30.92
C PRO A 435 -20.38 -6.39 -29.89
N GLN A 436 -19.59 -7.41 -29.58
CA GLN A 436 -19.86 -8.34 -28.48
C GLN A 436 -19.59 -7.66 -27.11
N GLU A 437 -18.57 -6.80 -27.05
CA GLU A 437 -18.22 -6.02 -25.87
C GLU A 437 -17.83 -4.61 -26.29
N PHE A 438 -18.22 -3.63 -25.47
CA PHE A 438 -17.82 -2.25 -25.62
C PHE A 438 -17.63 -1.68 -24.20
N GLU A 439 -16.38 -1.58 -23.76
CA GLU A 439 -16.03 -1.29 -22.38
C GLU A 439 -15.05 -0.13 -22.31
N GLN A 440 -15.23 0.75 -21.32
CA GLN A 440 -14.22 1.76 -20.99
C GLN A 440 -13.01 1.08 -20.35
N ALA A 441 -11.83 1.29 -20.92
CA ALA A 441 -10.58 0.72 -20.43
C ALA A 441 -9.80 1.69 -19.52
N ASN A 442 -9.83 2.99 -19.82
CA ASN A 442 -9.12 4.00 -19.03
C ASN A 442 -9.80 5.37 -19.12
N GLU A 443 -9.53 6.19 -18.09
CA GLU A 443 -9.90 7.61 -18.05
C GLU A 443 -8.76 8.41 -17.43
N SER A 444 -8.49 9.60 -17.97
CA SER A 444 -7.47 10.53 -17.46
C SER A 444 -7.82 11.96 -17.86
N LEU A 445 -7.16 12.94 -17.24
CA LEU A 445 -7.24 14.34 -17.66
C LEU A 445 -6.06 14.66 -18.59
N ARG A 446 -6.32 15.36 -19.69
CA ARG A 446 -5.31 15.81 -20.62
C ARG A 446 -5.70 17.16 -21.24
N GLY A 447 -4.89 18.18 -20.99
CA GLY A 447 -5.11 19.51 -21.58
C GLY A 447 -6.45 20.14 -21.20
N GLY A 448 -6.97 19.90 -20.00
CA GLY A 448 -8.28 20.37 -19.54
C GLY A 448 -9.48 19.54 -20.05
N MET A 449 -9.20 18.49 -20.82
CA MET A 449 -10.22 17.56 -21.34
C MET A 449 -10.20 16.25 -20.58
N THR A 450 -11.30 15.51 -20.59
CA THR A 450 -11.36 14.12 -20.13
C THR A 450 -11.01 13.20 -21.30
N ALA A 451 -9.86 12.54 -21.20
CA ALA A 451 -9.42 11.51 -22.14
C ALA A 451 -9.96 10.15 -21.70
N ARG A 452 -10.65 9.43 -22.58
CA ARG A 452 -11.12 8.06 -22.34
C ARG A 452 -10.64 7.13 -23.42
N SER A 453 -10.33 5.89 -23.06
CA SER A 453 -10.13 4.81 -24.01
C SER A 453 -11.14 3.71 -23.78
N TYR A 454 -11.57 3.10 -24.88
CA TYR A 454 -12.51 1.98 -24.87
C TYR A 454 -11.94 0.81 -25.65
N ARG A 455 -12.26 -0.40 -25.20
CA ARG A 455 -12.03 -1.64 -25.90
C ARG A 455 -13.35 -2.10 -26.52
N ILE A 456 -13.33 -2.36 -27.83
CA ILE A 456 -14.51 -2.80 -28.60
C ILE A 456 -14.18 -4.15 -29.20
N ARG A 457 -14.82 -5.22 -28.73
CA ARG A 457 -14.56 -6.58 -29.19
C ARG A 457 -15.64 -7.05 -30.15
N PHE A 458 -15.20 -7.55 -31.29
CA PHE A 458 -15.99 -8.22 -32.27
C PHE A 458 -15.59 -9.70 -32.38
N ALA A 459 -16.35 -10.50 -33.10
CA ALA A 459 -16.01 -11.89 -33.35
C ALA A 459 -14.66 -12.06 -34.09
N SER A 460 -14.33 -11.13 -35.00
CA SER A 460 -13.15 -11.20 -35.87
C SER A 460 -11.95 -10.38 -35.38
N ARG A 461 -12.15 -9.36 -34.55
CA ARG A 461 -11.07 -8.48 -34.06
C ARG A 461 -11.47 -7.63 -32.86
N THR A 462 -10.46 -7.01 -32.24
CA THR A 462 -10.65 -6.00 -31.20
C THR A 462 -10.18 -4.64 -31.72
N LEU A 463 -10.95 -3.61 -31.42
CA LEU A 463 -10.60 -2.21 -31.69
C LEU A 463 -10.37 -1.44 -30.40
N ARG A 464 -9.53 -0.43 -30.45
CA ARG A 464 -9.38 0.60 -29.44
C ARG A 464 -9.98 1.91 -29.95
N LEU A 465 -10.90 2.47 -29.16
CA LEU A 465 -11.40 3.82 -29.35
C LEU A 465 -10.75 4.75 -28.32
N SER A 466 -10.30 5.91 -28.75
CA SER A 466 -9.88 6.99 -27.85
C SER A 466 -10.71 8.24 -28.10
N THR A 467 -11.19 8.86 -27.01
CA THR A 467 -11.98 10.09 -27.06
C THR A 467 -11.37 11.16 -26.15
N PHE A 468 -11.47 12.41 -26.55
CA PHE A 468 -11.27 13.56 -25.67
C PHE A 468 -12.57 14.33 -25.59
N VAL A 469 -13.03 14.59 -24.38
CA VAL A 469 -14.29 15.28 -24.10
C VAL A 469 -13.99 16.59 -23.40
N MET A 470 -14.49 17.68 -23.97
CA MET A 470 -14.40 19.01 -23.40
C MET A 470 -15.24 19.13 -22.12
N PRO A 471 -14.98 20.13 -21.23
CA PRO A 471 -15.79 20.35 -20.04
C PRO A 471 -17.30 20.60 -20.32
N ASP A 472 -17.64 21.07 -21.53
CA ASP A 472 -19.03 21.26 -21.98
C ASP A 472 -19.70 19.99 -22.53
N GLY A 473 -18.97 18.84 -22.50
CA GLY A 473 -19.48 17.55 -22.95
C GLY A 473 -19.26 17.24 -24.44
N ARG A 474 -18.74 18.19 -25.24
CA ARG A 474 -18.48 17.96 -26.67
C ARG A 474 -17.20 17.17 -26.88
N LEU A 475 -17.21 16.33 -27.90
CA LEU A 475 -16.05 15.52 -28.34
C LEU A 475 -15.07 16.39 -29.14
N GLU A 476 -13.84 16.48 -28.68
CA GLU A 476 -12.71 17.07 -29.41
C GLU A 476 -11.94 16.01 -30.20
N GLN A 477 -12.01 14.75 -29.78
CA GLN A 477 -11.43 13.62 -30.50
C GLN A 477 -12.33 12.40 -30.40
N TYR A 478 -12.40 11.67 -31.51
CA TYR A 478 -12.98 10.33 -31.59
C TYR A 478 -12.17 9.52 -32.59
N GLN A 479 -11.23 8.71 -32.12
CA GLN A 479 -10.28 8.00 -32.96
C GLN A 479 -10.35 6.50 -32.69
N ILE A 480 -10.47 5.73 -33.77
CA ILE A 480 -10.52 4.26 -33.73
C ILE A 480 -9.25 3.69 -34.37
N ALA A 481 -8.68 2.68 -33.71
CA ALA A 481 -7.52 1.94 -34.20
C ALA A 481 -7.69 0.43 -33.91
N ALA A 482 -6.95 -0.41 -34.62
CA ALA A 482 -6.83 -1.80 -34.21
C ALA A 482 -6.22 -1.89 -32.80
N ALA A 483 -6.71 -2.78 -31.94
CA ALA A 483 -6.03 -3.13 -30.70
C ALA A 483 -4.92 -4.13 -31.01
N GLU A 484 -3.72 -3.86 -30.52
CA GLU A 484 -2.59 -4.78 -30.61
C GLU A 484 -2.80 -6.01 -29.68
#